data_063b33411570793d41ada4e8883c2f23
#
_entry.id   063b33411570793d41ada4e8883c2f23
#
_cell.length_a   1.000
_cell.length_b   1.000
_cell.length_c   1.000
_cell.angle_alpha   90.00
_cell.angle_beta   90.00
_cell.angle_gamma   90.00
#
_symmetry.space_group_name_H-M   'P 1'
#
loop_
_entity.id
_entity.type
_entity.pdbx_description
1 polymer ?
#
loop_
_entity_poly.entity_id
_entity_poly.type
_entity_poly.pdbx_seq_one_letter_code
_entity_poly.pdbx_strand_id
1 'polypeptide(L)'
;MAIRQRRPYNQRLITCCPDSIACCPNSTGVSFLPPHAGIMSTLADSTAPAKQHVTDERVLVLDFGSQYAQLIARRVRDLNVFCEIIRHDITAERIKQIAPRGIILSGGPSSVYEDGAPNCDSDLFGLGIPILGICYGMQLACDALGGQVASTPSHEYGPARCRITSGDQLFADMPAETDVWMSHGDQVSSVSDNFEVLAQTPTCPFAAVKHRTLPVYGLQFHPEVTHTPLGTTVLRNFLQSICRCSGSWRLDDFARIVVEDVRQRVGDSRVICGLSGGVDSSVTAA
;
A
#
# COMPACT_ATOMS: atom_id res chain seq x y z
N MET A 1 -30.92 8.47 -37.07
CA MET A 1 -29.71 8.92 -36.42
C MET A 1 -29.11 7.72 -35.70
N ALA A 2 -28.10 7.08 -36.29
CA ALA A 2 -27.63 5.77 -35.90
C ALA A 2 -26.46 5.90 -34.89
N ILE A 3 -26.62 5.32 -33.71
CA ILE A 3 -25.60 5.22 -32.68
C ILE A 3 -24.67 4.06 -33.01
N ARG A 4 -23.41 4.36 -33.33
CA ARG A 4 -22.36 3.36 -33.53
C ARG A 4 -21.95 2.74 -32.19
N GLN A 5 -22.23 1.47 -32.03
CA GLN A 5 -21.64 0.64 -30.94
C GLN A 5 -20.15 0.44 -31.20
N ARG A 6 -19.31 0.76 -30.22
CA ARG A 6 -17.88 0.43 -30.21
C ARG A 6 -17.71 -1.02 -29.74
N ARG A 7 -16.96 -1.81 -30.50
CA ARG A 7 -16.59 -3.20 -30.14
C ARG A 7 -15.61 -3.23 -28.98
N PRO A 8 -15.67 -4.25 -28.10
CA PRO A 8 -14.71 -4.41 -27.01
C PRO A 8 -13.33 -4.84 -27.54
N TYR A 9 -12.30 -4.29 -26.93
CA TYR A 9 -10.90 -4.56 -27.18
C TYR A 9 -10.53 -5.96 -26.68
N ASN A 10 -10.13 -6.84 -27.59
CA ASN A 10 -9.80 -8.23 -27.31
C ASN A 10 -8.34 -8.28 -26.81
N GLN A 11 -8.12 -8.44 -25.51
CA GLN A 11 -6.82 -8.73 -24.93
C GLN A 11 -6.47 -10.20 -25.23
N ARG A 12 -5.57 -10.43 -26.15
CA ARG A 12 -4.91 -11.74 -26.29
C ARG A 12 -3.78 -11.81 -25.27
N LEU A 13 -3.95 -12.62 -24.26
CA LEU A 13 -2.89 -13.10 -23.40
C LEU A 13 -1.91 -13.93 -24.25
N ILE A 14 -0.67 -13.45 -24.35
CA ILE A 14 0.44 -14.24 -24.89
C ILE A 14 1.02 -15.02 -23.71
N THR A 15 0.63 -16.28 -23.61
CA THR A 15 1.28 -17.27 -22.76
C THR A 15 2.56 -17.73 -23.46
N CYS A 16 3.72 -17.38 -22.96
CA CYS A 16 4.97 -18.02 -23.38
C CYS A 16 5.04 -19.42 -22.77
N CYS A 17 4.94 -20.45 -23.58
CA CYS A 17 5.32 -21.82 -23.25
C CYS A 17 6.85 -21.96 -23.30
N PRO A 18 7.47 -22.64 -22.31
CA PRO A 18 8.91 -22.85 -22.27
C PRO A 18 9.37 -24.17 -22.93
N ASP A 19 8.78 -24.61 -24.03
CA ASP A 19 9.31 -25.79 -24.74
C ASP A 19 8.90 -25.75 -26.23
N SER A 20 9.74 -25.14 -27.06
CA SER A 20 9.92 -25.52 -28.47
C SER A 20 11.07 -24.72 -29.12
N ILE A 21 12.27 -25.25 -29.01
CA ILE A 21 13.38 -24.93 -29.89
C ILE A 21 13.32 -25.96 -31.02
N ALA A 22 12.71 -25.60 -32.15
CA ALA A 22 13.01 -26.23 -33.44
C ALA A 22 12.47 -25.35 -34.57
N CYS A 23 13.37 -25.20 -35.59
CA CYS A 23 13.14 -24.67 -36.92
C CYS A 23 13.37 -23.17 -37.15
N CYS A 24 14.64 -22.80 -37.28
CA CYS A 24 15.11 -21.96 -38.41
C CYS A 24 16.45 -22.48 -38.93
N PRO A 25 16.56 -22.92 -40.16
CA PRO A 25 17.84 -23.24 -40.79
C PRO A 25 18.46 -21.98 -41.37
N ASN A 26 19.78 -21.84 -41.18
CA ASN A 26 20.71 -20.85 -41.75
C ASN A 26 20.99 -19.60 -40.90
N SER A 27 21.94 -19.75 -39.99
CA SER A 27 23.01 -18.76 -39.78
C SER A 27 24.23 -19.45 -39.19
N THR A 28 25.30 -19.35 -39.93
CA THR A 28 26.65 -19.86 -39.71
C THR A 28 27.27 -19.26 -38.43
N GLY A 29 27.81 -20.13 -37.58
CA GLY A 29 29.02 -19.85 -36.82
C GLY A 29 28.83 -19.07 -35.52
N VAL A 30 28.34 -19.72 -34.45
CA VAL A 30 28.64 -19.30 -33.09
C VAL A 30 29.28 -20.48 -32.34
N SER A 31 30.58 -20.31 -32.05
CA SER A 31 31.38 -21.26 -31.27
C SER A 31 30.92 -21.24 -29.82
N PHE A 32 30.37 -22.35 -29.31
CA PHE A 32 30.09 -22.56 -27.90
C PHE A 32 31.37 -22.92 -27.15
N LEU A 33 31.78 -22.08 -26.21
CA LEU A 33 32.76 -22.42 -25.20
C LEU A 33 32.06 -23.22 -24.10
N PRO A 34 32.73 -24.24 -23.50
CA PRO A 34 32.13 -25.06 -22.44
C PRO A 34 31.98 -24.29 -21.12
N PRO A 35 31.04 -24.69 -20.24
CA PRO A 35 30.81 -24.03 -18.99
C PRO A 35 31.99 -24.26 -18.03
N HIS A 36 32.67 -23.18 -17.68
CA HIS A 36 33.62 -23.20 -16.57
C HIS A 36 32.86 -23.34 -15.24
N ALA A 37 33.19 -24.39 -14.51
CA ALA A 37 32.79 -24.66 -13.15
C ALA A 37 33.26 -23.56 -12.19
N GLY A 38 32.31 -23.12 -11.34
CA GLY A 38 32.57 -22.72 -9.98
C GLY A 38 33.40 -21.47 -9.76
N ILE A 39 32.72 -20.31 -9.68
CA ILE A 39 33.09 -19.29 -8.70
C ILE A 39 31.82 -18.96 -7.94
N MET A 40 31.62 -19.60 -6.78
CA MET A 40 30.78 -19.05 -5.72
C MET A 40 31.50 -17.79 -5.21
N SER A 41 31.23 -16.66 -5.85
CA SER A 41 31.55 -15.36 -5.29
C SER A 41 30.56 -15.11 -4.17
N THR A 42 31.04 -15.24 -2.94
CA THR A 42 30.41 -14.64 -1.76
C THR A 42 30.26 -13.16 -2.03
N LEU A 43 29.04 -12.77 -2.43
CA LEU A 43 28.64 -11.36 -2.43
C LEU A 43 28.68 -10.91 -0.98
N ALA A 44 29.80 -10.32 -0.58
CA ALA A 44 29.91 -9.56 0.64
C ALA A 44 28.85 -8.44 0.55
N ASP A 45 27.92 -8.47 1.49
CA ASP A 45 26.90 -7.47 1.71
C ASP A 45 27.56 -6.16 2.12
N SER A 46 28.02 -5.38 1.13
CA SER A 46 28.47 -4.01 1.35
C SER A 46 27.27 -3.08 1.29
N THR A 47 26.42 -3.11 2.32
CA THR A 47 25.42 -2.10 2.55
C THR A 47 26.11 -0.79 2.91
N ALA A 48 26.26 0.08 1.93
CA ALA A 48 26.75 1.43 2.14
C ALA A 48 25.80 2.18 3.10
N PRO A 49 26.33 2.86 4.15
CA PRO A 49 25.50 3.47 5.20
C PRO A 49 24.51 4.54 4.70
N ALA A 50 24.71 5.12 3.53
CA ALA A 50 23.81 6.13 2.96
C ALA A 50 22.47 5.58 2.46
N LYS A 51 22.40 4.31 2.07
CA LYS A 51 21.14 3.67 1.62
C LYS A 51 20.18 3.40 2.78
N GLN A 52 20.71 3.08 3.94
CA GLN A 52 19.97 2.67 5.12
C GLN A 52 19.10 3.82 5.62
N HIS A 53 19.64 5.05 5.70
CA HIS A 53 18.91 6.20 6.25
C HIS A 53 17.65 6.61 5.47
N VAL A 54 17.59 6.44 4.17
CA VAL A 54 16.45 6.91 3.35
C VAL A 54 15.24 5.97 3.42
N THR A 55 15.46 4.69 3.71
CA THR A 55 14.41 3.67 3.82
C THR A 55 14.16 3.18 5.24
N ASP A 56 14.92 3.67 6.24
CA ASP A 56 14.80 3.23 7.65
C ASP A 56 13.45 3.56 8.27
N GLU A 57 12.75 4.59 7.77
CA GLU A 57 11.41 4.98 8.20
C GLU A 57 10.33 4.57 7.17
N ARG A 58 10.43 3.35 6.67
CA ARG A 58 9.51 2.80 5.67
C ARG A 58 8.12 2.54 6.24
N VAL A 59 7.09 2.92 5.48
CA VAL A 59 5.70 2.53 5.71
C VAL A 59 5.24 1.63 4.58
N LEU A 60 4.56 0.54 4.88
CA LEU A 60 3.97 -0.34 3.88
C LEU A 60 2.51 0.02 3.66
N VAL A 61 2.09 0.08 2.41
CA VAL A 61 0.68 0.20 2.00
C VAL A 61 0.29 -1.14 1.37
N LEU A 62 -0.54 -1.90 2.06
CA LEU A 62 -1.07 -3.17 1.55
C LEU A 62 -2.26 -2.87 0.65
N ASP A 63 -2.17 -3.33 -0.60
CA ASP A 63 -3.18 -3.07 -1.63
C ASP A 63 -4.20 -4.20 -1.70
N PHE A 64 -5.45 -3.89 -1.34
CA PHE A 64 -6.60 -4.79 -1.41
C PHE A 64 -7.44 -4.59 -2.67
N GLY A 65 -6.84 -4.04 -3.73
CA GLY A 65 -7.50 -3.84 -5.03
C GLY A 65 -8.21 -2.48 -5.15
N SER A 66 -7.91 -1.54 -4.27
CA SER A 66 -8.47 -0.18 -4.34
C SER A 66 -7.69 0.68 -5.33
N GLN A 67 -8.41 1.40 -6.17
CA GLN A 67 -7.82 2.49 -6.96
C GLN A 67 -7.17 3.58 -6.09
N TYR A 68 -7.44 3.61 -4.78
CA TYR A 68 -6.92 4.60 -3.85
C TYR A 68 -5.58 4.22 -3.18
N ALA A 69 -5.10 2.98 -3.32
CA ALA A 69 -3.80 2.58 -2.76
C ALA A 69 -2.65 3.49 -3.24
N GLN A 70 -2.65 3.86 -4.52
CA GLN A 70 -1.70 4.83 -5.08
C GLN A 70 -1.88 6.23 -4.48
N LEU A 71 -3.12 6.66 -4.23
CA LEU A 71 -3.40 7.95 -3.63
C LEU A 71 -2.94 7.99 -2.16
N ILE A 72 -3.17 6.91 -1.40
CA ILE A 72 -2.65 6.76 -0.03
C ILE A 72 -1.12 6.91 -0.06
N ALA A 73 -0.43 6.15 -0.92
CA ALA A 73 1.02 6.23 -1.04
C ALA A 73 1.52 7.63 -1.42
N ARG A 74 0.81 8.31 -2.31
CA ARG A 74 1.11 9.70 -2.65
C ARG A 74 1.00 10.61 -1.44
N ARG A 75 -0.10 10.53 -0.66
CA ARG A 75 -0.28 11.34 0.56
C ARG A 75 0.79 11.08 1.61
N VAL A 76 1.22 9.81 1.78
CA VAL A 76 2.33 9.45 2.67
C VAL A 76 3.63 10.14 2.22
N ARG A 77 3.93 10.11 0.92
CA ARG A 77 5.11 10.77 0.34
C ARG A 77 5.02 12.30 0.39
N ASP A 78 3.83 12.88 0.21
CA ASP A 78 3.57 14.33 0.39
C ASP A 78 3.87 14.78 1.84
N LEU A 79 3.79 13.86 2.82
CA LEU A 79 4.16 14.05 4.21
C LEU A 79 5.65 13.72 4.50
N ASN A 80 6.45 13.57 3.46
CA ASN A 80 7.88 13.27 3.53
C ASN A 80 8.21 11.96 4.26
N VAL A 81 7.41 10.93 4.05
CA VAL A 81 7.64 9.56 4.56
C VAL A 81 7.77 8.61 3.38
N PHE A 82 8.80 7.78 3.40
CA PHE A 82 8.97 6.74 2.38
C PHE A 82 7.93 5.65 2.54
N CYS A 83 7.29 5.24 1.44
CA CYS A 83 6.37 4.12 1.46
C CYS A 83 6.47 3.26 0.20
N GLU A 84 6.14 1.99 0.38
CA GLU A 84 6.02 1.00 -0.70
C GLU A 84 4.61 0.43 -0.72
N ILE A 85 4.05 0.27 -1.93
CA ILE A 85 2.79 -0.45 -2.13
C ILE A 85 3.15 -1.91 -2.35
N ILE A 86 2.55 -2.77 -1.55
CA ILE A 86 2.79 -4.22 -1.56
C ILE A 86 1.44 -4.94 -1.66
N ARG A 87 1.43 -6.11 -2.28
CA ARG A 87 0.24 -6.96 -2.32
C ARG A 87 -0.23 -7.33 -0.91
N HIS A 88 -1.53 -7.45 -0.73
CA HIS A 88 -2.17 -7.77 0.55
C HIS A 88 -1.75 -9.13 1.13
N ASP A 89 -1.33 -10.10 0.29
CA ASP A 89 -0.99 -11.48 0.66
C ASP A 89 0.46 -11.67 1.15
N ILE A 90 1.17 -10.57 1.46
CA ILE A 90 2.49 -10.63 2.08
C ILE A 90 2.41 -11.28 3.46
N THR A 91 3.35 -12.18 3.76
CA THR A 91 3.39 -12.87 5.06
C THR A 91 3.87 -11.96 6.19
N ALA A 92 3.37 -12.22 7.41
CA ALA A 92 3.81 -11.51 8.61
C ALA A 92 5.33 -11.67 8.84
N GLU A 93 5.89 -12.83 8.54
CA GLU A 93 7.34 -13.07 8.63
C GLU A 93 8.12 -12.15 7.66
N ARG A 94 7.64 -11.98 6.43
CA ARG A 94 8.28 -11.06 5.48
C ARG A 94 8.17 -9.61 5.93
N ILE A 95 7.03 -9.19 6.49
CA ILE A 95 6.84 -7.87 7.09
C ILE A 95 7.84 -7.66 8.24
N LYS A 96 8.01 -8.65 9.11
CA LYS A 96 8.97 -8.60 10.22
C LYS A 96 10.42 -8.42 9.73
N GLN A 97 10.80 -9.07 8.63
CA GLN A 97 12.12 -8.89 8.00
C GLN A 97 12.30 -7.49 7.42
N ILE A 98 11.24 -6.91 6.82
CA ILE A 98 11.26 -5.54 6.30
C ILE A 98 11.34 -4.53 7.44
N ALA A 99 10.76 -4.85 8.61
CA ALA A 99 10.72 -4.03 9.82
C ALA A 99 10.19 -2.59 9.55
N PRO A 100 8.99 -2.43 8.95
CA PRO A 100 8.47 -1.09 8.66
C PRO A 100 8.11 -0.36 9.95
N ARG A 101 8.07 0.98 9.89
CA ARG A 101 7.60 1.83 10.99
C ARG A 101 6.08 1.81 11.16
N GLY A 102 5.35 1.49 10.09
CA GLY A 102 3.90 1.38 10.10
C GLY A 102 3.37 0.65 8.87
N ILE A 103 2.11 0.24 8.95
CA ILE A 103 1.39 -0.45 7.88
C ILE A 103 0.06 0.27 7.67
N ILE A 104 -0.30 0.54 6.41
CA ILE A 104 -1.61 1.04 6.03
C ILE A 104 -2.30 -0.05 5.22
N LEU A 105 -3.48 -0.49 5.65
CA LEU A 105 -4.34 -1.39 4.91
C LEU A 105 -5.28 -0.53 4.07
N SER A 106 -5.22 -0.63 2.75
CA SER A 106 -6.04 0.18 1.86
C SER A 106 -7.52 -0.20 1.89
N GLY A 107 -8.36 0.61 1.27
CA GLY A 107 -9.70 0.19 0.90
C GLY A 107 -9.70 -0.96 -0.10
N GLY A 108 -10.86 -1.50 -0.41
CA GLY A 108 -11.06 -2.56 -1.39
C GLY A 108 -12.51 -2.59 -1.89
N PRO A 109 -12.77 -3.20 -3.04
CA PRO A 109 -14.12 -3.28 -3.62
C PRO A 109 -14.97 -4.43 -3.09
N SER A 110 -14.37 -5.38 -2.35
CA SER A 110 -15.02 -6.61 -1.87
C SER A 110 -15.62 -6.44 -0.48
N SER A 111 -16.49 -7.35 -0.08
CA SER A 111 -16.93 -7.53 1.30
C SER A 111 -16.01 -8.53 2.00
N VAL A 112 -15.63 -8.26 3.27
CA VAL A 112 -14.66 -9.12 4.01
C VAL A 112 -15.18 -10.55 4.24
N TYR A 113 -16.49 -10.76 4.18
CA TYR A 113 -17.15 -12.04 4.35
C TYR A 113 -17.48 -12.76 3.02
N GLU A 114 -17.08 -12.19 1.86
CA GLU A 114 -17.24 -12.85 0.58
C GLU A 114 -16.18 -13.93 0.34
N ASP A 115 -16.58 -15.04 -0.27
CA ASP A 115 -15.64 -16.09 -0.66
C ASP A 115 -14.61 -15.56 -1.67
N GLY A 116 -13.32 -15.71 -1.32
CA GLY A 116 -12.23 -15.23 -2.16
C GLY A 116 -11.92 -13.73 -2.02
N ALA A 117 -12.51 -13.04 -1.05
CA ALA A 117 -12.15 -11.66 -0.74
C ALA A 117 -10.66 -11.54 -0.40
N PRO A 118 -10.00 -10.44 -0.84
CA PRO A 118 -8.60 -10.22 -0.51
C PRO A 118 -8.39 -10.18 1.01
N ASN A 119 -7.50 -11.02 1.52
CA ASN A 119 -7.19 -11.10 2.93
C ASN A 119 -5.70 -10.89 3.17
N CYS A 120 -5.30 -10.59 4.39
CA CYS A 120 -3.90 -10.54 4.80
C CYS A 120 -3.60 -11.63 5.82
N ASP A 121 -2.32 -11.86 6.04
CA ASP A 121 -1.86 -12.74 7.11
C ASP A 121 -2.27 -12.15 8.47
N SER A 122 -3.14 -12.84 9.23
CA SER A 122 -3.66 -12.37 10.51
C SER A 122 -2.57 -12.15 11.57
N ASP A 123 -1.44 -12.85 11.46
CA ASP A 123 -0.32 -12.72 12.39
C ASP A 123 0.31 -11.32 12.33
N LEU A 124 0.05 -10.55 11.27
CA LEU A 124 0.52 -9.17 11.16
C LEU A 124 0.01 -8.27 12.30
N PHE A 125 -1.21 -8.51 12.81
CA PHE A 125 -1.77 -7.72 13.91
C PHE A 125 -1.03 -7.95 15.23
N GLY A 126 -0.35 -9.08 15.37
CA GLY A 126 0.48 -9.44 16.54
C GLY A 126 1.92 -8.91 16.49
N LEU A 127 2.37 -8.29 15.40
CA LEU A 127 3.76 -7.85 15.25
C LEU A 127 4.15 -6.63 16.10
N GLY A 128 3.17 -5.94 16.69
CA GLY A 128 3.42 -4.70 17.44
C GLY A 128 3.79 -3.49 16.58
N ILE A 129 3.65 -3.60 15.26
CA ILE A 129 3.84 -2.52 14.31
C ILE A 129 2.55 -1.72 14.21
N PRO A 130 2.57 -0.36 14.24
CA PRO A 130 1.37 0.45 14.05
C PRO A 130 0.66 0.15 12.72
N ILE A 131 -0.66 -0.08 12.79
CA ILE A 131 -1.51 -0.40 11.64
C ILE A 131 -2.64 0.61 11.55
N LEU A 132 -2.90 1.14 10.36
CA LEU A 132 -4.06 1.96 10.02
C LEU A 132 -4.86 1.27 8.92
N GLY A 133 -6.04 0.74 9.26
CA GLY A 133 -6.99 0.24 8.27
C GLY A 133 -7.88 1.37 7.74
N ILE A 134 -8.05 1.47 6.43
CA ILE A 134 -8.90 2.45 5.76
C ILE A 134 -10.02 1.70 5.04
N CYS A 135 -11.29 2.02 5.36
CA CYS A 135 -12.49 1.42 4.76
C CYS A 135 -12.44 -0.12 4.86
N TYR A 136 -12.22 -0.84 3.76
CA TYR A 136 -12.06 -2.29 3.76
C TYR A 136 -10.97 -2.76 4.73
N GLY A 137 -9.82 -2.08 4.76
CA GLY A 137 -8.72 -2.41 5.68
C GLY A 137 -9.09 -2.27 7.15
N MET A 138 -9.97 -1.34 7.52
CA MET A 138 -10.56 -1.25 8.86
C MET A 138 -11.47 -2.43 9.15
N GLN A 139 -12.37 -2.74 8.19
CA GLN A 139 -13.33 -3.85 8.33
C GLN A 139 -12.57 -5.16 8.54
N LEU A 140 -11.53 -5.42 7.74
CA LEU A 140 -10.68 -6.59 7.87
C LEU A 140 -9.97 -6.66 9.23
N ALA A 141 -9.41 -5.55 9.72
CA ALA A 141 -8.77 -5.50 11.01
C ALA A 141 -9.75 -5.73 12.17
N CYS A 142 -10.95 -5.15 12.08
CA CYS A 142 -11.99 -5.36 13.09
C CYS A 142 -12.48 -6.80 13.10
N ASP A 143 -12.74 -7.41 11.94
CA ASP A 143 -13.17 -8.80 11.82
C ASP A 143 -12.11 -9.76 12.39
N ALA A 144 -10.85 -9.61 12.00
CA ALA A 144 -9.74 -10.43 12.49
C ALA A 144 -9.52 -10.32 14.02
N LEU A 145 -9.92 -9.20 14.64
CA LEU A 145 -9.74 -8.94 16.07
C LEU A 145 -11.05 -9.07 16.88
N GLY A 146 -12.04 -9.81 16.34
CA GLY A 146 -13.26 -10.21 17.05
C GLY A 146 -14.42 -9.21 16.98
N GLY A 147 -14.39 -8.30 16.01
CA GLY A 147 -15.55 -7.49 15.62
C GLY A 147 -16.43 -8.22 14.60
N GLN A 148 -17.42 -7.52 14.09
CA GLN A 148 -18.33 -8.01 13.05
C GLN A 148 -18.53 -6.94 11.98
N VAL A 149 -18.59 -7.36 10.72
CA VAL A 149 -18.88 -6.52 9.58
C VAL A 149 -20.19 -6.98 8.94
N ALA A 150 -21.02 -6.05 8.56
CA ALA A 150 -22.30 -6.35 7.91
C ALA A 150 -22.63 -5.31 6.84
N SER A 151 -23.38 -5.73 5.85
CA SER A 151 -23.98 -4.82 4.88
C SER A 151 -25.02 -3.93 5.57
N THR A 152 -25.06 -2.67 5.19
CA THR A 152 -26.02 -1.73 5.74
C THR A 152 -27.06 -1.35 4.67
N PRO A 153 -28.33 -1.18 5.06
CA PRO A 153 -29.35 -0.68 4.13
C PRO A 153 -29.05 0.73 3.60
N SER A 154 -28.36 1.52 4.39
CA SER A 154 -27.92 2.87 4.01
C SER A 154 -26.47 2.82 3.55
N HIS A 155 -26.27 2.48 2.27
CA HIS A 155 -24.95 2.68 1.67
C HIS A 155 -24.53 4.15 1.79
N GLU A 156 -23.34 4.40 2.32
CA GLU A 156 -22.83 5.77 2.49
C GLU A 156 -21.84 6.10 1.38
N TYR A 157 -22.25 6.99 0.48
CA TYR A 157 -21.41 7.54 -0.58
C TYR A 157 -21.51 9.06 -0.56
N GLY A 158 -20.42 9.73 -0.15
CA GLY A 158 -20.38 11.18 -0.11
C GLY A 158 -19.90 11.78 1.21
N PRO A 159 -20.11 13.09 1.40
CA PRO A 159 -19.70 13.77 2.63
C PRO A 159 -20.59 13.37 3.81
N ALA A 160 -19.96 13.12 4.95
CA ALA A 160 -20.63 12.86 6.22
C ALA A 160 -20.02 13.72 7.34
N ARG A 161 -20.86 14.18 8.26
CA ARG A 161 -20.41 14.92 9.44
C ARG A 161 -19.91 13.92 10.49
N CYS A 162 -18.61 13.94 10.75
CA CYS A 162 -17.95 13.06 11.70
C CYS A 162 -17.71 13.80 13.03
N ARG A 163 -18.15 13.20 14.13
CA ARG A 163 -17.90 13.68 15.49
C ARG A 163 -16.78 12.84 16.12
N ILE A 164 -15.71 13.50 16.54
CA ILE A 164 -14.60 12.91 17.27
C ILE A 164 -15.03 12.78 18.74
N THR A 165 -14.96 11.56 19.29
CA THR A 165 -15.44 11.22 20.64
C THR A 165 -14.32 10.98 21.64
N SER A 166 -13.08 10.86 21.17
CA SER A 166 -11.90 10.59 22.00
C SER A 166 -10.76 11.54 21.62
N GLY A 167 -10.01 11.98 22.65
CA GLY A 167 -8.79 12.82 22.47
C GLY A 167 -7.55 12.02 22.07
N ASP A 168 -7.70 10.96 21.28
CA ASP A 168 -6.57 10.12 20.81
C ASP A 168 -5.59 10.88 19.92
N GLN A 169 -4.34 10.43 19.93
CA GLN A 169 -3.25 10.99 19.10
C GLN A 169 -3.59 11.02 17.60
N LEU A 170 -4.41 10.08 17.11
CA LEU A 170 -4.81 10.04 15.69
C LEU A 170 -5.57 11.30 15.28
N PHE A 171 -6.33 11.89 16.18
CA PHE A 171 -7.13 13.10 15.98
C PHE A 171 -6.60 14.34 16.71
N ALA A 172 -5.32 14.32 17.11
CA ALA A 172 -4.68 15.47 17.71
C ALA A 172 -4.78 16.71 16.78
N ASP A 173 -4.99 17.88 17.38
CA ASP A 173 -5.12 19.16 16.69
C ASP A 173 -6.31 19.25 15.71
N MET A 174 -7.32 18.39 15.89
CA MET A 174 -8.55 18.43 15.10
C MET A 174 -9.74 18.99 15.91
N PRO A 175 -10.69 19.67 15.25
CA PRO A 175 -11.93 20.10 15.89
C PRO A 175 -12.78 18.88 16.28
N ALA A 176 -13.68 19.07 17.26
CA ALA A 176 -14.59 18.01 17.71
C ALA A 176 -15.49 17.43 16.59
N GLU A 177 -15.70 18.21 15.53
CA GLU A 177 -16.45 17.75 14.35
C GLU A 177 -15.77 18.20 13.07
N THR A 178 -15.79 17.32 12.05
CA THR A 178 -15.23 17.59 10.72
C THR A 178 -16.02 16.85 9.65
N ASP A 179 -15.93 17.30 8.41
CA ASP A 179 -16.48 16.57 7.29
C ASP A 179 -15.50 15.51 6.81
N VAL A 180 -16.03 14.33 6.49
CA VAL A 180 -15.27 13.18 5.98
C VAL A 180 -15.97 12.62 4.75
N TRP A 181 -15.22 11.91 3.90
CA TRP A 181 -15.76 11.25 2.72
C TRP A 181 -15.99 9.76 3.01
N MET A 182 -17.23 9.33 2.93
CA MET A 182 -17.65 7.93 3.02
C MET A 182 -17.80 7.33 1.63
N SER A 183 -17.43 6.06 1.49
CA SER A 183 -17.58 5.30 0.24
C SER A 183 -17.64 3.79 0.56
N HIS A 184 -18.77 3.36 1.16
CA HIS A 184 -18.91 1.97 1.62
C HIS A 184 -20.36 1.48 1.57
N GLY A 185 -20.53 0.17 1.25
CA GLY A 185 -21.78 -0.56 1.40
C GLY A 185 -21.84 -1.40 2.65
N ASP A 186 -20.67 -1.83 3.15
CA ASP A 186 -20.49 -2.56 4.38
C ASP A 186 -19.87 -1.69 5.45
N GLN A 187 -20.16 -1.96 6.71
CA GLN A 187 -19.52 -1.29 7.84
C GLN A 187 -19.33 -2.25 9.00
N VAL A 188 -18.44 -1.87 9.91
CA VAL A 188 -18.32 -2.52 11.20
C VAL A 188 -19.64 -2.33 11.95
N SER A 189 -20.32 -3.45 12.26
CA SER A 189 -21.61 -3.47 12.96
C SER A 189 -21.45 -3.63 14.47
N SER A 190 -20.36 -4.28 14.90
CA SER A 190 -19.97 -4.37 16.30
C SER A 190 -18.46 -4.53 16.43
N VAL A 191 -17.92 -4.08 17.54
CA VAL A 191 -16.51 -4.30 17.91
C VAL A 191 -16.47 -5.04 19.25
N SER A 192 -15.37 -5.79 19.48
CA SER A 192 -15.13 -6.41 20.79
C SER A 192 -14.78 -5.34 21.84
N ASP A 193 -14.85 -5.70 23.12
CA ASP A 193 -14.48 -4.83 24.25
C ASP A 193 -13.02 -4.33 24.19
N ASN A 194 -12.22 -4.97 23.35
CA ASN A 194 -10.83 -4.57 23.11
C ASN A 194 -10.70 -3.32 22.24
N PHE A 195 -11.79 -2.81 21.68
CA PHE A 195 -11.76 -1.58 20.89
C PHE A 195 -12.31 -0.38 21.65
N GLU A 196 -11.82 0.78 21.29
CA GLU A 196 -12.31 2.08 21.67
C GLU A 196 -12.83 2.79 20.42
N VAL A 197 -14.01 3.41 20.51
CA VAL A 197 -14.58 4.24 19.44
C VAL A 197 -13.97 5.63 19.53
N LEU A 198 -13.30 6.05 18.48
CA LEU A 198 -12.64 7.36 18.39
C LEU A 198 -13.52 8.41 17.69
N ALA A 199 -14.34 7.99 16.73
CA ALA A 199 -15.24 8.90 16.02
C ALA A 199 -16.46 8.17 15.46
N GLN A 200 -17.54 8.93 15.23
CA GLN A 200 -18.82 8.41 14.72
C GLN A 200 -19.48 9.41 13.79
N THR A 201 -20.35 8.93 12.88
CA THR A 201 -21.29 9.74 12.11
C THR A 201 -22.73 9.38 12.52
N PRO A 202 -23.75 10.10 12.06
CA PRO A 202 -25.14 9.73 12.36
C PRO A 202 -25.54 8.32 11.89
N THR A 203 -24.90 7.79 10.88
CA THR A 203 -25.21 6.52 10.21
C THR A 203 -24.11 5.46 10.37
N CYS A 204 -22.90 5.86 10.81
CA CYS A 204 -21.78 4.95 11.08
C CYS A 204 -21.28 5.14 12.53
N PRO A 205 -21.70 4.27 13.47
CA PRO A 205 -21.31 4.38 14.87
C PRO A 205 -19.82 4.08 15.12
N PHE A 206 -19.16 3.39 14.19
CA PHE A 206 -17.75 3.04 14.24
C PHE A 206 -16.98 3.71 13.09
N ALA A 207 -17.13 5.04 12.94
CA ALA A 207 -16.43 5.78 11.87
C ALA A 207 -14.90 5.79 12.06
N ALA A 208 -14.43 5.70 13.30
CA ALA A 208 -13.05 5.44 13.65
C ALA A 208 -12.94 4.65 14.95
N VAL A 209 -12.00 3.71 14.98
CA VAL A 209 -11.75 2.85 16.15
C VAL A 209 -10.25 2.67 16.38
N LYS A 210 -9.92 2.29 17.63
CA LYS A 210 -8.57 1.92 18.04
C LYS A 210 -8.64 0.67 18.91
N HIS A 211 -7.72 -0.27 18.72
CA HIS A 211 -7.58 -1.39 19.63
C HIS A 211 -6.85 -0.92 20.91
N ARG A 212 -7.33 -1.35 22.09
CA ARG A 212 -6.86 -0.83 23.41
C ARG A 212 -5.43 -1.22 23.73
N THR A 213 -4.97 -2.38 23.30
CA THR A 213 -3.66 -2.95 23.64
C THR A 213 -2.72 -3.10 22.43
N LEU A 214 -3.26 -3.26 21.24
CA LEU A 214 -2.49 -3.35 20.00
C LEU A 214 -2.46 -1.98 19.32
N PRO A 215 -1.38 -1.60 18.63
CA PRO A 215 -1.30 -0.34 17.90
C PRO A 215 -2.07 -0.39 16.56
N VAL A 216 -3.34 -0.79 16.62
CA VAL A 216 -4.23 -0.96 15.46
C VAL A 216 -5.33 0.09 15.49
N TYR A 217 -5.44 0.83 14.40
CA TYR A 217 -6.41 1.89 14.17
C TYR A 217 -7.23 1.58 12.93
N GLY A 218 -8.49 1.99 12.92
CA GLY A 218 -9.37 1.84 11.76
C GLY A 218 -10.15 3.13 11.47
N LEU A 219 -10.31 3.43 10.18
CA LEU A 219 -11.11 4.53 9.66
C LEU A 219 -12.08 3.98 8.61
N GLN A 220 -13.38 4.18 8.79
CA GLN A 220 -14.37 3.82 7.77
C GLN A 220 -14.36 4.80 6.60
N PHE A 221 -13.98 6.06 6.84
CA PHE A 221 -13.85 7.10 5.82
C PHE A 221 -12.47 7.12 5.17
N HIS A 222 -12.34 7.86 4.09
CA HIS A 222 -11.13 7.97 3.28
C HIS A 222 -10.36 9.26 3.60
N PRO A 223 -9.27 9.21 4.39
CA PRO A 223 -8.47 10.40 4.70
C PRO A 223 -7.60 10.86 3.53
N GLU A 224 -7.36 10.00 2.53
CA GLU A 224 -6.49 10.27 1.38
C GLU A 224 -7.14 11.17 0.34
N VAL A 225 -8.47 11.23 0.28
CA VAL A 225 -9.19 11.98 -0.73
C VAL A 225 -9.34 13.46 -0.36
N THR A 226 -9.47 14.33 -1.37
CA THR A 226 -9.59 15.80 -1.18
C THR A 226 -10.88 16.20 -0.48
N HIS A 227 -11.91 15.34 -0.52
CA HIS A 227 -13.21 15.57 0.11
C HIS A 227 -13.21 15.33 1.63
N THR A 228 -12.09 14.86 2.21
CA THR A 228 -11.83 14.82 3.64
C THR A 228 -10.86 15.97 3.98
N PRO A 229 -11.33 17.16 4.35
CA PRO A 229 -10.47 18.34 4.44
C PRO A 229 -9.29 18.18 5.41
N LEU A 230 -9.50 17.49 6.52
CA LEU A 230 -8.48 17.24 7.54
C LEU A 230 -7.84 15.85 7.44
N GLY A 231 -8.05 15.14 6.33
CA GLY A 231 -7.50 13.79 6.11
C GLY A 231 -5.97 13.77 6.14
N THR A 232 -5.31 14.81 5.61
CA THR A 232 -3.86 14.96 5.69
C THR A 232 -3.37 15.09 7.13
N THR A 233 -4.15 15.73 8.03
CA THR A 233 -3.81 15.83 9.46
C THR A 233 -3.90 14.46 10.12
N VAL A 234 -4.95 13.68 9.83
CA VAL A 234 -5.09 12.30 10.33
C VAL A 234 -3.89 11.43 9.90
N LEU A 235 -3.55 11.47 8.61
CA LEU A 235 -2.40 10.72 8.09
C LEU A 235 -1.07 11.19 8.70
N ARG A 236 -0.87 12.50 8.89
CA ARG A 236 0.30 13.05 9.58
C ARG A 236 0.41 12.54 11.01
N ASN A 237 -0.70 12.56 11.76
CA ASN A 237 -0.73 12.09 13.13
C ASN A 237 -0.39 10.60 13.22
N PHE A 238 -0.94 9.78 12.30
CA PHE A 238 -0.56 8.37 12.22
C PHE A 238 0.94 8.20 11.93
N LEU A 239 1.46 8.86 10.90
CA LEU A 239 2.84 8.69 10.47
C LEU A 239 3.85 9.24 11.47
N GLN A 240 3.64 10.45 11.97
CA GLN A 240 4.64 11.15 12.80
C GLN A 240 4.46 10.85 14.30
N SER A 241 3.22 10.87 14.81
CA SER A 241 2.98 10.69 16.24
C SER A 241 2.92 9.21 16.63
N ILE A 242 2.27 8.36 15.83
CA ILE A 242 2.05 6.94 16.14
C ILE A 242 3.19 6.08 15.58
N CYS A 243 3.51 6.18 14.29
CA CYS A 243 4.64 5.45 13.66
C CYS A 243 6.00 6.06 13.98
N ARG A 244 6.05 7.30 14.51
CA ARG A 244 7.27 8.03 14.86
C ARG A 244 8.20 8.23 13.66
N CYS A 245 7.65 8.43 12.47
CA CYS A 245 8.43 8.84 11.31
C CYS A 245 8.83 10.32 11.45
N SER A 246 10.06 10.63 11.11
CA SER A 246 10.60 12.02 11.23
C SER A 246 10.03 12.98 10.19
N GLY A 247 9.50 12.45 9.07
CA GLY A 247 9.08 13.28 7.94
C GLY A 247 10.26 13.93 7.19
N SER A 248 11.42 13.30 7.23
CA SER A 248 12.65 13.81 6.60
C SER A 248 12.91 13.27 5.20
N TRP A 249 12.12 12.29 4.73
CA TRP A 249 12.30 11.70 3.41
C TRP A 249 12.04 12.74 2.30
N ARG A 250 12.93 12.77 1.30
CA ARG A 250 12.82 13.64 0.13
C ARG A 250 12.97 12.85 -1.15
N LEU A 251 12.09 13.14 -2.11
CA LEU A 251 12.10 12.46 -3.41
C LEU A 251 13.42 12.67 -4.16
N ASP A 252 13.99 13.89 -4.11
CA ASP A 252 15.25 14.21 -4.79
C ASP A 252 16.43 13.40 -4.23
N ASP A 253 16.49 13.22 -2.91
CA ASP A 253 17.51 12.40 -2.27
C ASP A 253 17.35 10.94 -2.64
N PHE A 254 16.11 10.43 -2.65
CA PHE A 254 15.79 9.08 -3.07
C PHE A 254 16.19 8.84 -4.54
N ALA A 255 15.83 9.74 -5.45
CA ALA A 255 16.20 9.64 -6.86
C ALA A 255 17.72 9.59 -7.04
N ARG A 256 18.48 10.45 -6.35
CA ARG A 256 19.95 10.46 -6.38
C ARG A 256 20.54 9.13 -5.90
N ILE A 257 20.02 8.57 -4.81
CA ILE A 257 20.47 7.29 -4.26
C ILE A 257 20.18 6.14 -5.22
N VAL A 258 18.99 6.11 -5.84
CA VAL A 258 18.63 5.08 -6.82
C VAL A 258 19.53 5.16 -8.05
N VAL A 259 19.81 6.35 -8.57
CA VAL A 259 20.72 6.53 -9.71
C VAL A 259 22.13 6.04 -9.37
N GLU A 260 22.63 6.36 -8.18
CA GLU A 260 23.95 5.91 -7.75
C GLU A 260 23.99 4.38 -7.57
N ASP A 261 22.93 3.78 -7.01
CA ASP A 261 22.81 2.34 -6.88
C ASP A 261 22.83 1.62 -8.24
N VAL A 262 22.06 2.15 -9.20
CA VAL A 262 22.05 1.62 -10.57
C VAL A 262 23.44 1.72 -11.21
N ARG A 263 24.12 2.86 -11.07
CA ARG A 263 25.49 3.03 -11.56
C ARG A 263 26.47 2.02 -10.96
N GLN A 264 26.40 1.80 -9.66
CA GLN A 264 27.26 0.83 -8.98
C GLN A 264 26.99 -0.61 -9.43
N ARG A 265 25.70 -0.98 -9.63
CA ARG A 265 25.33 -2.32 -10.10
C ARG A 265 25.70 -2.57 -11.55
N VAL A 266 25.54 -1.57 -12.39
CA VAL A 266 25.86 -1.65 -13.81
C VAL A 266 27.38 -1.63 -14.03
N GLY A 267 28.12 -0.78 -13.30
CA GLY A 267 29.55 -0.59 -13.52
C GLY A 267 29.86 -0.30 -14.99
N ASP A 268 30.81 -1.02 -15.56
CA ASP A 268 31.20 -0.93 -16.97
C ASP A 268 30.33 -1.80 -17.91
N SER A 269 29.29 -2.45 -17.39
CA SER A 269 28.41 -3.32 -18.17
C SER A 269 27.45 -2.50 -19.05
N ARG A 270 26.90 -3.12 -20.09
CA ARG A 270 25.91 -2.52 -20.97
C ARG A 270 24.49 -2.78 -20.42
N VAL A 271 23.62 -1.77 -20.51
CA VAL A 271 22.21 -1.85 -20.16
C VAL A 271 21.37 -1.76 -21.43
N ILE A 272 20.31 -2.52 -21.50
CA ILE A 272 19.30 -2.42 -22.56
C ILE A 272 18.03 -1.86 -21.94
N CYS A 273 17.54 -0.75 -22.48
CA CYS A 273 16.26 -0.15 -22.10
C CYS A 273 15.27 -0.25 -23.25
N GLY A 274 14.12 -0.89 -23.00
CA GLY A 274 13.00 -0.93 -23.94
C GLY A 274 12.15 0.34 -23.85
N LEU A 275 12.33 1.26 -24.81
CA LEU A 275 11.57 2.51 -24.87
C LEU A 275 10.22 2.28 -25.54
N SER A 276 9.14 2.34 -24.76
CA SER A 276 7.76 2.27 -25.28
C SER A 276 7.21 3.61 -25.76
N GLY A 277 7.93 4.72 -25.51
CA GLY A 277 7.45 6.08 -25.75
C GLY A 277 6.53 6.62 -24.64
N GLY A 278 6.24 5.84 -23.61
CA GLY A 278 5.52 6.28 -22.41
C GLY A 278 6.41 7.06 -21.44
N VAL A 279 5.78 7.75 -20.48
CA VAL A 279 6.48 8.58 -19.47
C VAL A 279 7.49 7.76 -18.68
N ASP A 280 7.09 6.59 -18.18
CA ASP A 280 7.94 5.74 -17.32
C ASP A 280 9.22 5.30 -18.03
N SER A 281 9.10 4.80 -19.26
CA SER A 281 10.27 4.38 -20.05
C SER A 281 11.17 5.55 -20.44
N SER A 282 10.60 6.73 -20.70
CA SER A 282 11.35 7.93 -21.03
C SER A 282 12.14 8.46 -19.82
N VAL A 283 11.52 8.48 -18.64
CA VAL A 283 12.18 8.86 -17.37
C VAL A 283 13.28 7.87 -17.00
N THR A 284 13.06 6.56 -17.23
CA THR A 284 14.09 5.53 -16.96
C THR A 284 15.31 5.68 -17.86
N ALA A 285 15.12 6.19 -19.08
CA ALA A 285 16.21 6.38 -20.03
C ALA A 285 16.98 7.69 -19.86
N ALA A 286 16.37 8.69 -19.21
CA ALA A 286 16.99 10.00 -18.94
C ALA A 286 17.88 9.96 -17.71
#